data_6749c6ec294856bf7295bb5a6e2f28a8
#
_entry.id   6749c6ec294856bf7295bb5a6e2f28a8
#
_cell.length_a   1.000
_cell.length_b   1.000
_cell.length_c   1.000
_cell.angle_alpha   90.00
_cell.angle_beta   90.00
_cell.angle_gamma   90.00
#
_symmetry.space_group_name_H-M   'P 1'
#
loop_
_entity.id
_entity.type
_entity.pdbx_description
1 polymer ?
#
loop_
_entity_poly.entity_id
_entity_poly.type
_entity_poly.pdbx_seq_one_letter_code
_entity_poly.pdbx_strand_id
1 'polypeptide(L)'
;MDKMADVLGRAGAWCGQNKYLSAIKNAFQNFMPLTIAGAIGVLWCNVLVNESTGLGIFFKPIMALEFLNPAFQAVNFCTISCITVGITLGIAQEIGVWNMGAEKAGYIPGLVGLAAWLSVTNTSHVLKGAKEAFTGIAGNELGATGLFTGMIIGV
;
A
#
# COMPACT_ATOMS: atom_id res chain seq x y z
N MET A 1 5.92 -20.44 30.99
CA MET A 1 6.17 -19.49 29.90
C MET A 1 6.81 -20.16 28.69
N ASP A 2 7.60 -21.21 28.88
CA ASP A 2 8.34 -21.90 27.81
C ASP A 2 7.47 -22.57 26.73
N LYS A 3 6.31 -23.13 27.10
CA LYS A 3 5.40 -23.77 26.12
C LYS A 3 4.78 -22.78 25.13
N MET A 4 4.47 -21.55 25.56
CA MET A 4 3.97 -20.52 24.65
C MET A 4 5.06 -20.00 23.70
N ALA A 5 6.28 -19.83 24.21
CA ALA A 5 7.42 -19.46 23.38
C ALA A 5 7.74 -20.52 22.32
N ASP A 6 7.63 -21.80 22.69
CA ASP A 6 7.87 -22.94 21.78
C ASP A 6 6.79 -23.03 20.68
N VAL A 7 5.52 -22.81 21.03
CA VAL A 7 4.41 -22.77 20.07
C VAL A 7 4.56 -21.59 19.11
N LEU A 8 4.89 -20.40 19.62
CA LEU A 8 5.12 -19.21 18.80
C LEU A 8 6.35 -19.39 17.89
N GLY A 9 7.41 -20.02 18.40
CA GLY A 9 8.60 -20.35 17.60
C GLY A 9 8.30 -21.31 16.45
N ARG A 10 7.51 -22.37 16.71
CA ARG A 10 7.08 -23.31 15.67
C ARG A 10 6.15 -22.68 14.65
N ALA A 11 5.19 -21.86 15.10
CA ALA A 11 4.31 -21.13 14.21
C ALA A 11 5.10 -20.14 13.33
N GLY A 12 6.06 -19.41 13.91
CA GLY A 12 6.95 -18.51 13.17
C GLY A 12 7.81 -19.24 12.13
N ALA A 13 8.38 -20.38 12.49
CA ALA A 13 9.16 -21.21 11.58
C ALA A 13 8.30 -21.78 10.44
N TRP A 14 7.09 -22.24 10.73
CA TRP A 14 6.15 -22.72 9.72
C TRP A 14 5.73 -21.60 8.76
N CYS A 15 5.40 -20.41 9.29
CA CYS A 15 5.10 -19.23 8.48
C CYS A 15 6.28 -18.83 7.58
N GLY A 16 7.51 -18.90 8.10
CA GLY A 16 8.72 -18.58 7.32
C GLY A 16 9.03 -19.57 6.21
N GLN A 17 8.59 -20.82 6.33
CA GLN A 17 8.77 -21.86 5.33
C GLN A 17 7.66 -21.88 4.27
N ASN A 18 6.52 -21.26 4.55
CA ASN A 18 5.42 -21.18 3.61
C ASN A 18 5.71 -20.13 2.54
N LYS A 19 5.79 -20.56 1.27
CA LYS A 19 6.14 -19.68 0.15
C LYS A 19 5.18 -18.50 -0.02
N TYR A 20 3.89 -18.69 0.21
CA TYR A 20 2.89 -17.64 0.07
C TYR A 20 3.01 -16.58 1.16
N LEU A 21 3.18 -17.02 2.42
CA LEU A 21 3.42 -16.10 3.53
C LEU A 21 4.75 -15.36 3.40
N SER A 22 5.77 -16.03 2.87
CA SER A 22 7.05 -15.39 2.57
C SER A 22 6.93 -14.36 1.45
N ALA A 23 6.13 -14.63 0.40
CA ALA A 23 5.86 -13.64 -0.66
C ALA A 23 5.15 -12.41 -0.12
N ILE A 24 4.13 -12.60 0.72
CA ILE A 24 3.44 -11.47 1.38
C ILE A 24 4.43 -10.66 2.23
N LYS A 25 5.21 -11.32 3.08
CA LYS A 25 6.22 -10.66 3.91
C LYS A 25 7.21 -9.86 3.06
N ASN A 26 7.75 -10.46 1.99
CA ASN A 26 8.73 -9.82 1.12
C ASN A 26 8.12 -8.60 0.38
N ALA A 27 6.89 -8.72 -0.10
CA ALA A 27 6.17 -7.62 -0.72
C ALA A 27 6.03 -6.42 0.24
N PHE A 28 5.65 -6.66 1.50
CA PHE A 28 5.59 -5.60 2.51
C PHE A 28 6.97 -5.00 2.81
N GLN A 29 8.00 -5.83 2.94
CA GLN A 29 9.37 -5.35 3.19
C GLN A 29 9.89 -4.49 2.04
N ASN A 30 9.63 -4.90 0.80
CA ASN A 30 10.04 -4.14 -0.39
C ASN A 30 9.25 -2.83 -0.53
N PHE A 31 8.01 -2.78 -0.04
CA PHE A 31 7.18 -1.58 -0.05
C PHE A 31 7.45 -0.62 1.12
N MET A 32 8.17 -1.08 2.15
CA MET A 32 8.44 -0.30 3.37
C MET A 32 9.10 1.07 3.11
N PRO A 33 10.12 1.23 2.25
CA PRO A 33 10.70 2.54 1.99
C PRO A 33 9.68 3.55 1.44
N LEU A 34 8.72 3.06 0.64
CA LEU A 34 7.69 3.88 0.04
C LEU A 34 6.65 4.33 1.08
N THR A 35 6.29 3.45 2.02
CA THR A 35 5.39 3.81 3.14
C THR A 35 6.03 4.83 4.08
N ILE A 36 7.34 4.77 4.28
CA ILE A 36 8.09 5.78 5.06
C ILE A 36 8.01 7.15 4.38
N ALA A 37 8.21 7.18 3.05
CA ALA A 37 8.07 8.43 2.29
C ALA A 37 6.66 9.02 2.41
N GLY A 38 5.63 8.17 2.35
CA GLY A 38 4.24 8.57 2.57
C GLY A 38 3.97 9.11 3.97
N ALA A 39 4.54 8.46 5.00
CA ALA A 39 4.43 8.91 6.38
C ALA A 39 5.04 10.30 6.58
N ILE A 40 6.17 10.61 5.93
CA ILE A 40 6.75 11.95 5.92
C ILE A 40 5.77 12.96 5.30
N GLY A 41 5.09 12.60 4.19
CA GLY A 41 4.07 13.43 3.57
C GLY A 41 2.90 13.75 4.51
N VAL A 42 2.40 12.72 5.23
CA VAL A 42 1.34 12.89 6.25
C VAL A 42 1.80 13.81 7.37
N LEU A 43 3.02 13.62 7.86
CA LEU A 43 3.60 14.41 8.94
C LEU A 43 3.76 15.88 8.52
N TRP A 44 4.21 16.11 7.30
CA TRP A 44 4.31 17.45 6.73
C TRP A 44 2.95 18.17 6.74
N CYS A 45 1.94 17.58 6.12
CA CYS A 45 0.63 18.22 5.95
C CYS A 45 -0.14 18.41 7.27
N ASN A 46 -0.02 17.45 8.21
CA ASN A 46 -0.83 17.46 9.43
C ASN A 46 -0.11 18.06 10.64
N VAL A 47 1.20 18.00 10.69
CA VAL A 47 1.97 18.44 11.88
C VAL A 47 2.77 19.70 11.61
N LEU A 48 3.43 19.82 10.45
CA LEU A 48 4.31 20.96 10.19
C LEU A 48 3.54 22.18 9.71
N VAL A 49 2.67 22.03 8.70
CA VAL A 49 2.06 23.17 7.97
C VAL A 49 0.57 23.32 8.28
N ASN A 50 0.03 22.61 9.25
CA ASN A 50 -1.38 22.73 9.63
C ASN A 50 -1.60 24.00 10.46
N GLU A 51 -2.52 24.88 10.00
CA GLU A 51 -2.84 26.13 10.66
C GLU A 51 -3.56 25.98 12.00
N SER A 52 -4.27 24.86 12.21
CA SER A 52 -5.12 24.68 13.39
C SER A 52 -4.46 23.85 14.49
N THR A 53 -3.57 22.90 14.14
CA THR A 53 -3.00 21.94 15.09
C THR A 53 -1.50 21.74 14.94
N GLY A 54 -0.86 22.38 13.95
CA GLY A 54 0.54 22.15 13.60
C GLY A 54 1.54 23.09 14.27
N LEU A 55 2.81 22.84 14.04
CA LEU A 55 3.92 23.69 14.47
C LEU A 55 3.89 25.09 13.82
N GLY A 56 3.12 25.26 12.71
CA GLY A 56 2.91 26.54 12.04
C GLY A 56 2.32 27.62 12.97
N ILE A 57 1.60 27.21 14.03
CA ILE A 57 1.09 28.15 15.06
C ILE A 57 2.23 28.82 15.81
N PHE A 58 3.29 28.05 16.12
CA PHE A 58 4.43 28.54 16.92
C PHE A 58 5.53 29.16 16.05
N PHE A 59 5.65 28.73 14.79
CA PHE A 59 6.72 29.13 13.87
C PHE A 59 6.15 29.62 12.54
N LYS A 60 5.77 30.89 12.47
CA LYS A 60 5.24 31.51 11.23
C LYS A 60 6.10 31.33 9.97
N PRO A 61 7.46 31.29 10.02
CA PRO A 61 8.26 31.03 8.82
C PRO A 61 7.99 29.69 8.14
N ILE A 62 7.49 28.66 8.88
CA ILE A 62 7.14 27.34 8.30
C ILE A 62 5.92 27.46 7.37
N MET A 63 5.01 28.40 7.63
CA MET A 63 3.85 28.66 6.77
C MET A 63 4.26 29.11 5.37
N ALA A 64 5.43 29.74 5.21
CA ALA A 64 5.95 30.09 3.88
C ALA A 64 6.19 28.86 2.98
N LEU A 65 6.31 27.65 3.56
CA LEU A 65 6.49 26.39 2.85
C LEU A 65 5.17 25.68 2.49
N GLU A 66 4.04 26.32 2.74
CA GLU A 66 2.70 25.79 2.42
C GLU A 66 2.54 25.47 0.92
N PHE A 67 3.26 26.16 0.05
CA PHE A 67 3.26 25.86 -1.39
C PHE A 67 3.71 24.44 -1.73
N LEU A 68 4.39 23.74 -0.82
CA LEU A 68 4.81 22.32 -0.99
C LEU A 68 3.70 21.33 -0.59
N ASN A 69 2.62 21.77 0.05
CA ASN A 69 1.52 20.88 0.49
C ASN A 69 0.96 20.00 -0.64
N PRO A 70 0.69 20.50 -1.85
CA PRO A 70 0.19 19.65 -2.93
C PRO A 70 1.17 18.52 -3.30
N ALA A 71 2.48 18.78 -3.25
CA ALA A 71 3.50 17.77 -3.53
C ALA A 71 3.51 16.67 -2.46
N PHE A 72 3.48 17.04 -1.18
CA PHE A 72 3.44 16.06 -0.08
C PHE A 72 2.13 15.29 -0.02
N GLN A 73 1.00 15.92 -0.35
CA GLN A 73 -0.29 15.23 -0.51
C GLN A 73 -0.24 14.22 -1.65
N ALA A 74 0.36 14.56 -2.79
CA ALA A 74 0.53 13.64 -3.90
C ALA A 74 1.43 12.45 -3.52
N VAL A 75 2.53 12.68 -2.79
CA VAL A 75 3.39 11.61 -2.26
C VAL A 75 2.58 10.68 -1.33
N ASN A 76 1.82 11.24 -0.39
CA ASN A 76 0.97 10.46 0.50
C ASN A 76 -0.06 9.63 -0.28
N PHE A 77 -0.71 10.21 -1.27
CA PHE A 77 -1.68 9.51 -2.11
C PHE A 77 -1.05 8.35 -2.86
N CYS A 78 0.08 8.57 -3.55
CA CYS A 78 0.75 7.52 -4.33
C CYS A 78 1.36 6.40 -3.48
N THR A 79 1.62 6.66 -2.19
CA THR A 79 2.26 5.69 -1.29
C THR A 79 1.25 5.00 -0.39
N ILE A 80 0.68 5.72 0.57
CA ILE A 80 -0.21 5.14 1.59
C ILE A 80 -1.61 4.88 1.03
N SER A 81 -2.16 5.84 0.26
CA SER A 81 -3.52 5.68 -0.27
C SER A 81 -3.61 4.64 -1.39
N CYS A 82 -2.50 4.34 -2.08
CA CYS A 82 -2.42 3.32 -3.13
C CYS A 82 -1.66 2.06 -2.70
N ILE A 83 -1.55 1.80 -1.39
CA ILE A 83 -0.75 0.68 -0.86
C ILE A 83 -1.20 -0.68 -1.38
N THR A 84 -2.50 -0.89 -1.59
CA THR A 84 -3.05 -2.16 -2.09
C THR A 84 -2.49 -2.50 -3.46
N VAL A 85 -2.39 -1.53 -4.37
CA VAL A 85 -1.84 -1.71 -5.72
C VAL A 85 -0.40 -2.21 -5.65
N GLY A 86 0.43 -1.57 -4.83
CA GLY A 86 1.84 -1.93 -4.68
C GLY A 86 2.04 -3.32 -4.06
N ILE A 87 1.29 -3.64 -3.02
CA ILE A 87 1.37 -4.94 -2.35
C ILE A 87 0.86 -6.06 -3.24
N THR A 88 -0.26 -5.90 -3.94
CA THR A 88 -0.79 -6.90 -4.87
C THR A 88 0.22 -7.20 -5.98
N LEU A 89 0.78 -6.16 -6.60
CA LEU A 89 1.82 -6.30 -7.61
C LEU A 89 3.07 -7.01 -7.06
N GLY A 90 3.52 -6.62 -5.86
CA GLY A 90 4.68 -7.21 -5.21
C GLY A 90 4.50 -8.70 -4.89
N ILE A 91 3.35 -9.10 -4.35
CA ILE A 91 3.06 -10.51 -4.02
C ILE A 91 3.02 -11.36 -5.30
N ALA A 92 2.26 -10.93 -6.31
CA ALA A 92 2.17 -11.64 -7.59
C ALA A 92 3.54 -11.75 -8.28
N GLN A 93 4.37 -10.73 -8.18
CA GLN A 93 5.74 -10.74 -8.68
C GLN A 93 6.61 -11.77 -7.96
N GLU A 94 6.60 -11.80 -6.62
CA GLU A 94 7.37 -12.75 -5.82
C GLU A 94 6.98 -14.19 -6.14
N ILE A 95 5.68 -14.48 -6.26
CA ILE A 95 5.18 -15.82 -6.59
C ILE A 95 5.56 -16.20 -8.03
N GLY A 96 5.49 -15.26 -8.95
CA GLY A 96 5.90 -15.45 -10.33
C GLY A 96 7.39 -15.78 -10.46
N VAL A 97 8.24 -15.05 -9.74
CA VAL A 97 9.68 -15.31 -9.67
C VAL A 97 9.97 -16.70 -9.13
N TRP A 98 9.24 -17.16 -8.11
CA TRP A 98 9.41 -18.50 -7.57
C TRP A 98 9.03 -19.61 -8.55
N ASN A 99 7.96 -19.42 -9.32
CA ASN A 99 7.46 -20.45 -10.22
C ASN A 99 8.25 -20.51 -11.55
N MET A 100 8.70 -19.37 -12.07
CA MET A 100 9.34 -19.28 -13.38
C MET A 100 10.85 -19.00 -13.32
N GLY A 101 11.38 -18.61 -12.16
CA GLY A 101 12.73 -18.11 -11.97
C GLY A 101 12.85 -16.63 -12.32
N ALA A 102 13.79 -15.94 -11.64
CA ALA A 102 13.94 -14.48 -11.74
C ALA A 102 14.24 -14.00 -13.17
N GLU A 103 15.02 -14.76 -13.94
CA GLU A 103 15.38 -14.39 -15.32
C GLU A 103 14.20 -14.43 -16.29
N LYS A 104 13.26 -15.37 -16.08
CA LYS A 104 12.10 -15.58 -16.98
C LYS A 104 10.85 -14.84 -16.57
N ALA A 105 10.67 -14.58 -15.29
CA ALA A 105 9.46 -13.95 -14.77
C ALA A 105 9.32 -12.48 -15.23
N GLY A 106 10.43 -11.74 -15.29
CA GLY A 106 10.38 -10.30 -15.59
C GLY A 106 9.38 -9.58 -14.68
N TYR A 107 8.63 -8.64 -15.22
CA TYR A 107 7.54 -7.92 -14.52
C TYR A 107 6.14 -8.46 -14.82
N ILE A 108 6.02 -9.48 -15.66
CA ILE A 108 4.75 -10.00 -16.18
C ILE A 108 3.84 -10.53 -15.06
N PRO A 109 4.30 -11.33 -14.08
CA PRO A 109 3.45 -11.85 -13.03
C PRO A 109 2.80 -10.74 -12.18
N GLY A 110 3.56 -9.70 -11.86
CA GLY A 110 3.05 -8.56 -11.12
C GLY A 110 1.94 -7.84 -11.86
N LEU A 111 2.10 -7.63 -13.17
CA LEU A 111 1.09 -7.00 -14.01
C LEU A 111 -0.18 -7.86 -14.13
N VAL A 112 -0.03 -9.19 -14.23
CA VAL A 112 -1.18 -10.11 -14.25
C VAL A 112 -1.94 -10.07 -12.94
N GLY A 113 -1.25 -10.10 -11.80
CA GLY A 113 -1.88 -9.96 -10.48
C GLY A 113 -2.63 -8.63 -10.33
N LEU A 114 -2.03 -7.54 -10.80
CA LEU A 114 -2.68 -6.24 -10.81
C LEU A 114 -3.92 -6.21 -11.70
N ALA A 115 -3.86 -6.79 -12.91
CA ALA A 115 -4.99 -6.88 -13.82
C ALA A 115 -6.12 -7.73 -13.22
N ALA A 116 -5.80 -8.83 -12.57
CA ALA A 116 -6.77 -9.67 -11.85
C ALA A 116 -7.44 -8.89 -10.71
N TRP A 117 -6.67 -8.15 -9.92
CA TRP A 117 -7.22 -7.30 -8.86
C TRP A 117 -8.17 -6.22 -9.42
N LEU A 118 -7.77 -5.52 -10.49
CA LEU A 118 -8.62 -4.53 -11.15
C LEU A 118 -9.92 -5.11 -11.68
N SER A 119 -9.91 -6.35 -12.19
CA SER A 119 -11.11 -7.02 -12.72
C SER A 119 -12.13 -7.40 -11.64
N VAL A 120 -11.67 -7.63 -10.42
CA VAL A 120 -12.53 -7.99 -9.27
C VAL A 120 -13.01 -6.74 -8.52
N THR A 121 -12.21 -5.66 -8.56
CA THR A 121 -12.57 -4.40 -7.89
C THR A 121 -13.71 -3.70 -8.60
N ASN A 122 -14.68 -3.20 -7.82
CA ASN A 122 -15.78 -2.43 -8.38
C ASN A 122 -15.29 -1.07 -8.90
N THR A 123 -15.31 -0.90 -10.21
CA THR A 123 -14.87 0.33 -10.90
C THR A 123 -16.00 1.27 -11.28
N SER A 124 -17.26 0.86 -11.06
CA SER A 124 -18.42 1.68 -11.43
C SER A 124 -19.01 2.37 -10.19
N HIS A 125 -18.90 3.68 -10.14
CA HIS A 125 -19.37 4.49 -9.02
C HIS A 125 -20.36 5.56 -9.48
N VAL A 126 -21.40 5.80 -8.68
CA VAL A 126 -22.34 6.90 -8.86
C VAL A 126 -22.17 7.88 -7.69
N LEU A 127 -21.78 9.09 -8.00
CA LEU A 127 -21.73 10.17 -7.00
C LEU A 127 -23.14 10.61 -6.62
N LYS A 128 -23.38 10.82 -5.32
CA LYS A 128 -24.65 11.40 -4.85
C LYS A 128 -24.87 12.75 -5.52
N GLY A 129 -25.94 12.85 -6.32
CA GLY A 129 -26.27 14.06 -7.08
C GLY A 129 -25.77 14.12 -8.51
N ALA A 130 -24.95 13.18 -8.96
CA ALA A 130 -24.56 13.04 -10.35
C ALA A 130 -25.61 12.22 -11.13
N LYS A 131 -25.93 12.65 -12.34
CA LYS A 131 -26.83 11.92 -13.23
C LYS A 131 -26.15 10.78 -13.98
N GLU A 132 -24.82 10.73 -13.98
CA GLU A 132 -24.01 9.77 -14.71
C GLU A 132 -23.07 9.02 -13.77
N ALA A 133 -22.91 7.72 -14.03
CA ALA A 133 -21.88 6.91 -13.37
C ALA A 133 -20.51 7.27 -13.98
N PHE A 134 -19.51 7.39 -13.13
CA PHE A 134 -18.13 7.54 -13.59
C PHE A 134 -17.34 6.26 -13.32
N THR A 135 -16.34 6.00 -14.15
CA THR A 135 -15.45 4.86 -14.00
C THR A 135 -14.25 5.29 -13.16
N GLY A 136 -14.01 4.62 -12.03
CA GLY A 136 -12.90 4.90 -11.14
C GLY A 136 -12.81 3.85 -10.05
N ILE A 137 -11.73 3.85 -9.30
CA ILE A 137 -11.56 2.96 -8.15
C ILE A 137 -11.81 3.78 -6.89
N ALA A 138 -12.61 3.24 -5.97
CA ALA A 138 -12.86 3.91 -4.69
C ALA A 138 -11.57 3.97 -3.86
N GLY A 139 -11.34 5.08 -3.18
CA GLY A 139 -10.12 5.28 -2.38
C GLY A 139 -9.94 4.27 -1.24
N ASN A 140 -11.03 3.72 -0.71
CA ASN A 140 -11.00 2.64 0.27
C ASN A 140 -10.46 1.32 -0.32
N GLU A 141 -10.72 1.03 -1.59
CA GLU A 141 -10.19 -0.16 -2.26
C GLU A 141 -8.68 -0.02 -2.58
N LEU A 142 -8.23 1.17 -2.87
CA LEU A 142 -6.81 1.47 -3.10
C LEU A 142 -5.99 1.41 -1.82
N GLY A 143 -6.58 1.84 -0.69
CA GLY A 143 -5.93 1.96 0.61
C GLY A 143 -5.97 0.68 1.44
N ALA A 144 -5.68 0.81 2.72
CA ALA A 144 -5.55 -0.30 3.66
C ALA A 144 -6.80 -1.20 3.75
N THR A 145 -7.99 -0.70 3.44
CA THR A 145 -9.24 -1.49 3.49
C THR A 145 -9.27 -2.54 2.37
N GLY A 146 -8.80 -2.19 1.18
CA GLY A 146 -8.69 -3.11 0.03
C GLY A 146 -7.48 -4.04 0.09
N LEU A 147 -6.56 -3.82 1.03
CA LEU A 147 -5.29 -4.54 1.12
C LEU A 147 -5.49 -6.07 1.27
N PHE A 148 -6.47 -6.49 2.05
CA PHE A 148 -6.77 -7.91 2.25
C PHE A 148 -7.20 -8.59 0.95
N THR A 149 -8.07 -7.93 0.18
CA THR A 149 -8.48 -8.39 -1.16
C THR A 149 -7.27 -8.46 -2.10
N GLY A 150 -6.43 -7.44 -2.08
CA GLY A 150 -5.19 -7.39 -2.86
C GLY A 150 -4.22 -8.52 -2.51
N MET A 151 -4.08 -8.86 -1.23
CA MET A 151 -3.24 -9.98 -0.79
C MET A 151 -3.76 -11.34 -1.27
N ILE A 152 -5.07 -11.57 -1.23
CA ILE A 152 -5.68 -12.84 -1.68
C ILE A 152 -5.52 -13.00 -3.20
N ILE A 153 -5.73 -11.93 -3.96
CA ILE A 153 -5.66 -11.98 -5.42
C ILE A 153 -4.21 -12.04 -5.92
N GLY A 154 -3.28 -11.41 -5.19
CA GLY A 154 -1.85 -11.45 -5.51
C GLY A 154 -1.20 -12.81 -5.29
N VAL A 155 -1.80 -13.68 -4.48
CA VAL A 155 -1.35 -15.07 -4.23
C VAL A 155 -1.84 -16.03 -5.31
#